data_6022a676666c94c8575327a024779ada
#
_entry.id   6022a676666c94c8575327a024779ada
#
_cell.length_a   1.000
_cell.length_b   1.000
_cell.length_c   1.000
_cell.angle_alpha   90.00
_cell.angle_beta   90.00
_cell.angle_gamma   90.00
#
_symmetry.space_group_name_H-M   'P 1'
#
loop_
_entity.id
_entity.type
_entity.pdbx_description
1 polymer ?
#
loop_
_entity_poly.entity_id
_entity_poly.type
_entity_poly.pdbx_seq_one_letter_code
_entity_poly.pdbx_strand_id
1 'polypeptide(L)'
;MTTVAIPKLPIRPIGPGDVDAVCSLERLCFKDPYSPHFISQLAQANSDTFLVAVVNGDLVGYAVVNRGSNHNHLVSIAVHPNNRRGGIARRLLAALEERLEKGRLFRLEVRKSNLPAIEFYRGQGFQETRVIEGYYSDGEDAVVMERNLRKEPGLSTQSCTQV
;
A
#
# COMPACT_ATOMS: atom_id res chain seq x y z
N MET A 1 -33.40 15.86 -3.40
CA MET A 1 -32.23 15.43 -2.62
C MET A 1 -31.00 15.53 -3.51
N THR A 2 -30.15 16.49 -3.25
CA THR A 2 -28.92 16.66 -4.01
C THR A 2 -27.92 15.62 -3.52
N THR A 3 -27.65 14.61 -4.32
CA THR A 3 -26.56 13.66 -4.05
C THR A 3 -25.26 14.46 -4.17
N VAL A 4 -24.66 14.82 -3.04
CA VAL A 4 -23.32 15.36 -3.03
C VAL A 4 -22.39 14.23 -3.47
N ALA A 5 -21.91 14.32 -4.71
CA ALA A 5 -20.89 13.40 -5.18
C ALA A 5 -19.68 13.51 -4.25
N ILE A 6 -19.33 12.41 -3.60
CA ILE A 6 -18.09 12.33 -2.82
C ILE A 6 -16.96 12.63 -3.81
N PRO A 7 -16.13 13.67 -3.57
CA PRO A 7 -15.05 13.99 -4.47
C PRO A 7 -14.19 12.74 -4.66
N LYS A 8 -14.03 12.32 -5.91
CA LYS A 8 -13.17 11.18 -6.23
C LYS A 8 -11.76 11.56 -5.81
N LEU A 9 -11.22 10.88 -4.81
CA LEU A 9 -9.83 11.10 -4.37
C LEU A 9 -8.89 10.85 -5.54
N PRO A 10 -8.13 11.85 -6.03
CA PRO A 10 -7.16 11.65 -7.08
C PRO A 10 -6.00 10.80 -6.59
N ILE A 11 -5.87 9.60 -7.16
CA ILE A 11 -4.72 8.72 -6.98
C ILE A 11 -4.07 8.54 -8.35
N ARG A 12 -2.78 8.78 -8.41
CA ARG A 12 -2.01 8.70 -9.64
C ARG A 12 -0.60 8.18 -9.40
N PRO A 13 0.10 7.70 -10.44
CA PRO A 13 1.53 7.40 -10.32
C PRO A 13 2.35 8.62 -9.89
N ILE A 14 3.41 8.36 -9.13
CA ILE A 14 4.36 9.39 -8.71
C ILE A 14 5.02 10.04 -9.93
N GLY A 15 5.15 11.36 -9.89
CA GLY A 15 5.93 12.13 -10.85
C GLY A 15 7.20 12.70 -10.23
N PRO A 16 8.13 13.25 -11.05
CA PRO A 16 9.40 13.80 -10.56
C PRO A 16 9.22 14.91 -9.52
N GLY A 17 8.19 15.72 -9.66
CA GLY A 17 7.87 16.80 -8.74
C GLY A 17 7.29 16.36 -7.39
N ASP A 18 6.98 15.08 -7.20
CA ASP A 18 6.35 14.57 -5.98
C ASP A 18 7.35 14.06 -4.95
N VAL A 19 8.60 13.81 -5.32
CA VAL A 19 9.58 13.15 -4.45
C VAL A 19 9.79 13.89 -3.15
N ASP A 20 9.93 15.21 -3.19
CA ASP A 20 10.13 16.02 -1.98
C ASP A 20 8.94 15.95 -1.02
N ALA A 21 7.73 15.97 -1.55
CA ALA A 21 6.51 15.85 -0.75
C ALA A 21 6.38 14.45 -0.13
N VAL A 22 6.74 13.39 -0.86
CA VAL A 22 6.80 12.03 -0.33
C VAL A 22 7.84 11.93 0.79
N CYS A 23 9.03 12.50 0.61
CA CYS A 23 10.07 12.52 1.64
C CYS A 23 9.62 13.27 2.90
N SER A 24 8.89 14.37 2.75
CA SER A 24 8.34 15.10 3.88
C SER A 24 7.30 14.28 4.64
N LEU A 25 6.44 13.58 3.91
CA LEU A 25 5.43 12.70 4.51
C LEU A 25 6.09 11.49 5.21
N GLU A 26 7.12 10.92 4.62
CA GLU A 26 7.93 9.83 5.19
C GLU A 26 8.52 10.24 6.54
N ARG A 27 9.16 11.40 6.62
CA ARG A 27 9.72 11.95 7.87
C ARG A 27 8.64 12.22 8.92
N LEU A 28 7.47 12.62 8.51
CA LEU A 28 6.35 12.87 9.42
C LEU A 28 5.75 11.59 10.00
N CYS A 29 5.71 10.52 9.21
CA CYS A 29 4.98 9.29 9.56
C CYS A 29 5.87 8.21 10.19
N PHE A 30 7.17 8.19 9.92
CA PHE A 30 8.04 7.09 10.32
C PHE A 30 9.21 7.56 11.19
N LYS A 31 9.54 6.71 12.17
CA LYS A 31 10.68 6.91 13.08
C LYS A 31 12.02 6.81 12.34
N ASP A 32 12.11 5.85 11.39
CA ASP A 32 13.27 5.63 10.52
C ASP A 32 12.87 5.87 9.07
N PRO A 33 12.77 7.14 8.63
CA PRO A 33 12.35 7.45 7.28
C PRO A 33 13.39 7.02 6.24
N TYR A 34 12.93 6.59 5.08
CA TYR A 34 13.81 6.35 3.95
C TYR A 34 14.47 7.64 3.47
N SER A 35 15.70 7.52 2.99
CA SER A 35 16.42 8.67 2.43
C SER A 35 15.77 9.16 1.13
N PRO A 36 15.92 10.45 0.78
CA PRO A 36 15.46 10.98 -0.51
C PRO A 36 16.00 10.22 -1.71
N HIS A 37 17.25 9.77 -1.64
CA HIS A 37 17.88 8.97 -2.69
C HIS A 37 17.16 7.63 -2.87
N PHE A 38 16.84 6.95 -1.78
CA PHE A 38 16.12 5.68 -1.82
C PHE A 38 14.69 5.85 -2.37
N ILE A 39 13.98 6.91 -1.97
CA ILE A 39 12.65 7.23 -2.51
C ILE A 39 12.72 7.47 -4.02
N SER A 40 13.73 8.21 -4.49
CA SER A 40 13.94 8.44 -5.93
C SER A 40 14.20 7.14 -6.68
N GLN A 41 15.01 6.25 -6.12
CA GLN A 41 15.27 4.92 -6.71
C GLN A 41 14.00 4.07 -6.78
N LEU A 42 13.19 4.07 -5.72
CA LEU A 42 11.90 3.37 -5.71
C LEU A 42 10.96 3.92 -6.79
N ALA A 43 10.90 5.24 -6.96
CA ALA A 43 10.07 5.88 -7.96
C ALA A 43 10.50 5.51 -9.40
N GLN A 44 11.78 5.43 -9.65
CA GLN A 44 12.31 5.01 -10.96
C GLN A 44 12.06 3.53 -11.24
N ALA A 45 12.26 2.67 -10.25
CA ALA A 45 12.10 1.23 -10.40
C ALA A 45 10.63 0.79 -10.46
N ASN A 46 9.72 1.56 -9.88
CA ASN A 46 8.32 1.19 -9.69
C ASN A 46 7.37 2.31 -10.14
N SER A 47 7.60 2.89 -11.31
CA SER A 47 6.90 4.08 -11.79
C SER A 47 5.37 3.93 -11.87
N ASP A 48 4.86 2.72 -12.09
CA ASP A 48 3.43 2.43 -12.17
C ASP A 48 2.83 1.82 -10.88
N THR A 49 3.67 1.42 -9.95
CA THR A 49 3.29 0.87 -8.63
C THR A 49 3.80 1.70 -7.46
N PHE A 50 4.16 2.94 -7.72
CA PHE A 50 4.37 3.98 -6.72
C PHE A 50 3.26 5.02 -6.92
N LEU A 51 2.23 4.97 -6.09
CA LEU A 51 1.04 5.82 -6.23
C LEU A 51 1.01 6.89 -5.15
N VAL A 52 0.52 8.07 -5.51
CA VAL A 52 0.32 9.19 -4.61
C VAL A 52 -1.15 9.60 -4.58
N ALA A 53 -1.62 10.02 -3.41
CA ALA A 53 -2.95 10.57 -3.21
C ALA A 53 -2.83 12.07 -2.98
N VAL A 54 -3.57 12.84 -3.76
CA VAL A 54 -3.53 14.31 -3.74
C VAL A 54 -4.92 14.85 -3.41
N VAL A 55 -5.00 15.76 -2.46
CA VAL A 55 -6.24 16.45 -2.06
C VAL A 55 -5.98 17.95 -2.14
N ASN A 56 -6.78 18.67 -2.91
CA ASN A 56 -6.66 20.13 -3.10
C ASN A 56 -5.22 20.58 -3.46
N GLY A 57 -4.52 19.80 -4.27
CA GLY A 57 -3.15 20.10 -4.67
C GLY A 57 -2.07 19.61 -3.69
N ASP A 58 -2.44 19.15 -2.50
CA ASP A 58 -1.50 18.65 -1.49
C ASP A 58 -1.39 17.13 -1.55
N LEU A 59 -0.17 16.61 -1.56
CA LEU A 59 0.11 15.19 -1.46
C LEU A 59 -0.11 14.75 -0.01
N VAL A 60 -1.14 13.94 0.21
CA VAL A 60 -1.58 13.51 1.55
C VAL A 60 -1.33 12.04 1.85
N GLY A 61 -0.92 11.28 0.86
CA GLY A 61 -0.60 9.86 1.04
C GLY A 61 0.17 9.29 -0.13
N TYR A 62 0.82 8.16 0.10
CA TYR A 62 1.46 7.39 -0.96
C TYR A 62 1.51 5.91 -0.56
N ALA A 63 1.71 5.07 -1.56
CA ALA A 63 2.03 3.67 -1.36
C ALA A 63 2.91 3.18 -2.50
N VAL A 64 3.83 2.28 -2.21
CA VAL A 64 4.75 1.74 -3.20
C VAL A 64 4.90 0.22 -3.06
N VAL A 65 4.84 -0.47 -4.18
CA VAL A 65 5.01 -1.92 -4.28
C VAL A 65 6.16 -2.24 -5.22
N ASN A 66 7.06 -3.09 -4.75
CA ASN A 66 8.02 -3.80 -5.59
C ASN A 66 7.40 -5.09 -6.10
N ARG A 67 7.39 -5.24 -7.43
CA ARG A 67 7.05 -6.53 -8.04
C ARG A 67 8.25 -7.47 -7.96
N GLY A 68 8.10 -8.55 -7.21
CA GLY A 68 9.11 -9.59 -7.11
C GLY A 68 8.78 -10.82 -7.98
N SER A 69 9.72 -11.75 -8.08
CA SER A 69 9.52 -13.00 -8.80
C SER A 69 8.50 -13.93 -8.12
N ASN A 70 8.51 -13.99 -6.79
CA ASN A 70 7.66 -14.88 -5.99
C ASN A 70 6.50 -14.17 -5.33
N HIS A 71 6.65 -12.89 -5.01
CA HIS A 71 5.63 -12.10 -4.33
C HIS A 71 5.76 -10.63 -4.67
N ASN A 72 4.68 -9.90 -4.46
CA ASN A 72 4.68 -8.46 -4.48
C ASN A 72 4.94 -7.94 -3.07
N HIS A 73 5.87 -7.02 -2.92
CA HIS A 73 6.26 -6.47 -1.64
C HIS A 73 5.74 -5.05 -1.48
N LEU A 74 4.83 -4.83 -0.53
CA LEU A 74 4.44 -3.48 -0.11
C LEU A 74 5.61 -2.89 0.68
N VAL A 75 6.37 -2.00 0.04
CA VAL A 75 7.57 -1.40 0.64
C VAL A 75 7.21 -0.37 1.69
N SER A 76 6.25 0.50 1.38
CA SER A 76 5.78 1.54 2.28
C SER A 76 4.38 2.01 1.90
N ILE A 77 3.65 2.44 2.90
CA ILE A 77 2.39 3.17 2.75
C ILE A 77 2.28 4.19 3.89
N ALA A 78 1.92 5.41 3.56
CA ALA A 78 1.73 6.47 4.54
C ALA A 78 0.59 7.39 4.15
N VAL A 79 -0.13 7.87 5.16
CA VAL A 79 -1.16 8.90 5.02
C VAL A 79 -0.89 9.98 6.05
N HIS A 80 -0.96 11.23 5.62
CA HIS A 80 -0.79 12.38 6.50
C HIS A 80 -1.71 12.26 7.72
N PRO A 81 -1.23 12.52 8.95
CA PRO A 81 -2.04 12.35 10.16
C PRO A 81 -3.39 13.05 10.12
N ASN A 82 -3.47 14.23 9.51
CA ASN A 82 -4.71 15.00 9.38
C ASN A 82 -5.72 14.41 8.38
N ASN A 83 -5.29 13.47 7.57
CA ASN A 83 -6.11 12.84 6.52
C ASN A 83 -6.39 11.35 6.80
N ARG A 84 -6.02 10.86 7.97
CA ARG A 84 -6.29 9.48 8.39
C ARG A 84 -7.77 9.27 8.68
N ARG A 85 -8.20 8.01 8.69
CA ARG A 85 -9.59 7.55 8.88
C ARG A 85 -10.56 7.94 7.76
N GLY A 86 -10.09 8.53 6.66
CA GLY A 86 -10.89 8.84 5.48
C GLY A 86 -10.85 7.75 4.40
N GLY A 87 -10.20 6.61 4.65
CA GLY A 87 -10.10 5.51 3.69
C GLY A 87 -9.03 5.70 2.61
N ILE A 88 -8.11 6.65 2.75
CA ILE A 88 -7.05 6.91 1.75
C ILE A 88 -6.12 5.72 1.60
N ALA A 89 -5.65 5.14 2.71
CA ALA A 89 -4.78 3.96 2.67
C ALA A 89 -5.44 2.77 1.96
N ARG A 90 -6.71 2.53 2.26
CA ARG A 90 -7.50 1.48 1.60
C ARG A 90 -7.62 1.72 0.09
N ARG A 91 -7.86 2.97 -0.32
CA ARG A 91 -7.95 3.33 -1.74
C ARG A 91 -6.61 3.21 -2.45
N LEU A 92 -5.51 3.58 -1.79
CA LEU A 92 -4.15 3.37 -2.32
C LEU A 92 -3.86 1.89 -2.54
N LEU A 93 -4.18 1.03 -1.57
CA LEU A 93 -4.01 -0.42 -1.71
C LEU A 93 -4.86 -0.97 -2.86
N ALA A 94 -6.13 -0.58 -2.94
CA ALA A 94 -7.00 -1.02 -4.03
C ALA A 94 -6.49 -0.61 -5.41
N ALA A 95 -6.00 0.63 -5.54
CA ALA A 95 -5.43 1.12 -6.79
C ALA A 95 -4.13 0.40 -7.17
N LEU A 96 -3.30 0.05 -6.18
CA LEU A 96 -2.11 -0.78 -6.42
C LEU A 96 -2.48 -2.18 -6.90
N GLU A 97 -3.45 -2.81 -6.25
CA GLU A 97 -3.88 -4.17 -6.59
C GLU A 97 -4.41 -4.29 -8.02
N GLU A 98 -5.08 -3.25 -8.53
CA GLU A 98 -5.53 -3.20 -9.92
C GLU A 98 -4.36 -3.30 -10.91
N ARG A 99 -3.15 -2.91 -10.49
CA ARG A 99 -1.93 -2.89 -11.29
C ARG A 99 -1.05 -4.13 -11.12
N LEU A 100 -1.41 -5.01 -10.18
CA LEU A 100 -0.65 -6.20 -9.84
C LEU A 100 -1.28 -7.46 -10.43
N GLU A 101 -0.44 -8.44 -10.73
CA GLU A 101 -0.89 -9.74 -11.22
C GLU A 101 -1.72 -10.47 -10.16
N LYS A 102 -2.89 -10.92 -10.54
CA LYS A 102 -3.82 -11.63 -9.65
C LYS A 102 -3.28 -13.02 -9.29
N GLY A 103 -3.63 -13.48 -8.08
CA GLY A 103 -3.23 -14.80 -7.58
C GLY A 103 -1.82 -14.88 -7.02
N ARG A 104 -1.07 -13.77 -7.03
CA ARG A 104 0.26 -13.70 -6.43
C ARG A 104 0.18 -13.28 -4.95
N LEU A 105 1.19 -13.68 -4.19
CA LEU A 105 1.34 -13.30 -2.80
C LEU A 105 1.64 -11.80 -2.68
N PHE A 106 0.98 -11.15 -1.73
CA PHE A 106 1.22 -9.78 -1.36
C PHE A 106 1.72 -9.76 0.09
N ARG A 107 2.93 -9.27 0.31
CA ARG A 107 3.65 -9.31 1.60
C ARG A 107 4.04 -7.92 2.06
N LEU A 108 4.06 -7.75 3.36
CA LEU A 108 4.58 -6.55 4.03
C LEU A 108 5.25 -6.91 5.35
N GLU A 109 6.07 -6.02 5.84
CA GLU A 109 6.59 -6.01 7.22
C GLU A 109 6.04 -4.79 7.95
N VAL A 110 5.67 -4.98 9.21
CA VAL A 110 5.16 -3.92 10.07
C VAL A 110 5.78 -4.05 11.45
N ARG A 111 6.08 -2.92 12.11
CA ARG A 111 6.59 -2.95 13.49
C ARG A 111 5.61 -3.67 14.39
N LYS A 112 6.13 -4.56 15.22
CA LYS A 112 5.33 -5.35 16.17
C LYS A 112 4.50 -4.47 17.10
N SER A 113 4.99 -3.30 17.46
CA SER A 113 4.30 -2.32 18.31
C SER A 113 3.25 -1.48 17.57
N ASN A 114 3.26 -1.49 16.23
CA ASN A 114 2.33 -0.68 15.45
C ASN A 114 0.97 -1.36 15.32
N LEU A 115 0.24 -1.42 16.43
CA LEU A 115 -1.06 -2.09 16.50
C LEU A 115 -2.09 -1.49 15.54
N PRO A 116 -2.20 -0.15 15.37
CA PRO A 116 -3.14 0.41 14.41
C PRO A 116 -2.88 -0.04 12.96
N ALA A 117 -1.62 -0.13 12.54
CA ALA A 117 -1.27 -0.63 11.21
C ALA A 117 -1.59 -2.12 11.05
N ILE A 118 -1.25 -2.94 12.04
CA ILE A 118 -1.57 -4.38 12.04
C ILE A 118 -3.09 -4.59 11.93
N GLU A 119 -3.87 -3.86 12.70
CA GLU A 119 -5.34 -3.89 12.62
C GLU A 119 -5.85 -3.48 11.23
N PHE A 120 -5.29 -2.43 10.66
CA PHE A 120 -5.62 -1.99 9.32
C PHE A 120 -5.36 -3.08 8.28
N TYR A 121 -4.17 -3.68 8.28
CA TYR A 121 -3.83 -4.75 7.34
C TYR A 121 -4.67 -5.99 7.54
N ARG A 122 -4.94 -6.35 8.78
CA ARG A 122 -5.85 -7.47 9.09
C ARG A 122 -7.24 -7.22 8.50
N GLY A 123 -7.76 -6.01 8.63
CA GLY A 123 -9.03 -5.58 8.01
C GLY A 123 -9.00 -5.63 6.47
N GLN A 124 -7.81 -5.53 5.86
CA GLN A 124 -7.62 -5.67 4.41
C GLN A 124 -7.37 -7.13 3.98
N GLY A 125 -7.49 -8.09 4.89
CA GLY A 125 -7.36 -9.51 4.60
C GLY A 125 -5.95 -10.08 4.71
N PHE A 126 -4.98 -9.29 5.18
CA PHE A 126 -3.64 -9.80 5.49
C PHE A 126 -3.66 -10.62 6.76
N GLN A 127 -2.84 -11.66 6.82
CA GLN A 127 -2.64 -12.51 7.99
C GLN A 127 -1.19 -12.45 8.44
N GLU A 128 -0.97 -12.50 9.74
CA GLU A 128 0.37 -12.63 10.32
C GLU A 128 0.91 -14.02 10.00
N THR A 129 2.08 -14.09 9.37
CA THR A 129 2.68 -15.36 8.98
C THR A 129 3.95 -15.69 9.74
N ARG A 130 4.71 -14.68 10.18
CA ARG A 130 5.92 -14.86 11.00
C ARG A 130 6.37 -13.55 11.63
N VAL A 131 7.32 -13.65 12.52
CA VAL A 131 8.04 -12.53 13.15
C VAL A 131 9.50 -12.60 12.72
N ILE A 132 10.08 -11.45 12.35
CA ILE A 132 11.52 -11.31 12.11
C ILE A 132 12.09 -10.55 13.29
N GLU A 133 12.88 -11.21 14.11
CA GLU A 133 13.51 -10.61 15.28
C GLU A 133 14.55 -9.56 14.86
N GLY A 134 14.54 -8.42 15.55
CA GLY A 134 15.53 -7.37 15.37
C GLY A 134 15.55 -6.74 13.96
N TYR A 135 14.45 -6.76 13.26
CA TYR A 135 14.36 -6.33 11.86
C TYR A 135 14.67 -4.84 11.68
N TYR A 136 14.17 -3.99 12.56
CA TYR A 136 14.39 -2.55 12.48
C TYR A 136 15.70 -2.12 13.13
N SER A 137 16.23 -0.97 12.73
CA SER A 137 17.53 -0.46 13.20
C SER A 137 17.62 -0.26 14.72
N ASP A 138 16.48 -0.01 15.37
CA ASP A 138 16.37 0.12 16.83
C ASP A 138 16.21 -1.23 17.56
N GLY A 139 16.27 -2.34 16.83
CA GLY A 139 16.14 -3.70 17.38
C GLY A 139 14.70 -4.20 17.51
N GLU A 140 13.70 -3.41 17.13
CA GLU A 140 12.31 -3.87 17.17
C GLU A 140 12.06 -4.97 16.15
N ASP A 141 11.20 -5.92 16.51
CA ASP A 141 10.77 -7.00 15.65
C ASP A 141 9.79 -6.50 14.58
N ALA A 142 9.81 -7.15 13.42
CA ALA A 142 8.79 -7.01 12.41
C ALA A 142 7.81 -8.17 12.44
N VAL A 143 6.54 -7.87 12.29
CA VAL A 143 5.51 -8.86 11.94
C VAL A 143 5.41 -8.89 10.42
N VAL A 144 5.55 -10.06 9.82
CA VAL A 144 5.31 -10.28 8.40
C VAL A 144 3.84 -10.61 8.20
N MET A 145 3.19 -9.87 7.33
CA MET A 145 1.80 -10.09 6.98
C MET A 145 1.66 -10.38 5.49
N GLU A 146 0.79 -11.30 5.15
CA GLU A 146 0.63 -11.78 3.80
C GLU A 146 -0.84 -12.02 3.46
N ARG A 147 -1.17 -11.83 2.19
CA ARG A 147 -2.39 -12.34 1.57
C ARG A 147 -2.19 -12.61 0.09
N ASN A 148 -2.99 -13.49 -0.47
CA ASN A 148 -3.02 -13.65 -1.91
C ASN A 148 -3.85 -12.54 -2.55
N LEU A 149 -3.35 -11.97 -3.64
CA LEU A 149 -4.15 -11.06 -4.46
C LEU A 149 -5.35 -11.82 -5.01
N ARG A 150 -6.54 -11.27 -4.81
CA ARG A 150 -7.78 -11.92 -5.23
C ARG A 150 -7.75 -12.15 -6.73
N LYS A 151 -7.94 -13.40 -7.12
CA LYS A 151 -8.38 -13.70 -8.48
C LYS A 151 -9.76 -13.08 -8.65
N GLU A 152 -10.03 -12.46 -9.78
CA GLU A 152 -11.40 -12.13 -10.09
C GLU A 152 -12.24 -13.39 -9.94
N PRO A 153 -13.49 -13.30 -9.38
CA PRO A 153 -14.36 -14.45 -9.37
C PRO A 153 -14.51 -14.87 -10.81
N GLY A 154 -13.85 -16.00 -11.17
CA GLY A 154 -14.02 -16.57 -12.48
C GLY A 154 -15.51 -16.70 -12.72
N LEU A 155 -16.00 -16.24 -13.86
CA LEU A 155 -17.30 -16.68 -14.35
C LEU A 155 -17.28 -18.18 -14.20
N SER A 156 -17.99 -18.67 -13.19
CA SER A 156 -18.24 -20.09 -13.08
C SER A 156 -18.97 -20.46 -14.36
N THR A 157 -18.25 -21.06 -15.29
CA THR A 157 -18.88 -21.80 -16.35
C THR A 157 -19.66 -22.89 -15.67
N GLN A 158 -20.93 -22.59 -15.37
CA GLN A 158 -21.86 -23.66 -15.11
C GLN A 158 -21.88 -24.51 -16.37
N SER A 159 -21.15 -25.61 -16.31
CA SER A 159 -21.34 -26.65 -17.28
C SER A 159 -22.76 -27.14 -17.11
N CYS A 160 -23.66 -26.68 -17.96
CA CYS A 160 -24.93 -27.32 -18.17
C CYS A 160 -24.64 -28.74 -18.67
N THR A 161 -24.60 -29.67 -17.75
CA THR A 161 -24.73 -31.07 -18.13
C THR A 161 -26.21 -31.28 -18.41
N GLN A 162 -26.60 -31.15 -19.66
CA GLN A 162 -27.88 -31.69 -20.08
C GLN A 162 -27.71 -33.22 -20.16
N VAL A 163 -28.53 -33.88 -19.35
CA VAL A 163 -28.81 -35.28 -19.54
C VAL A 163 -29.91 -35.39 -20.60
#